data_9fd1caf47efb63be5d00dcbf743a8d98
#
_entry.id   9fd1caf47efb63be5d00dcbf743a8d98
#
_cell.length_a   1.000
_cell.length_b   1.000
_cell.length_c   1.000
_cell.angle_alpha   90.00
_cell.angle_beta   90.00
_cell.angle_gamma   90.00
#
_symmetry.space_group_name_H-M   'P 1'
#
loop_
_entity.id
_entity.type
_entity.pdbx_description
1 polymer ?
#
loop_
_entity_poly.entity_id
_entity_poly.type
_entity_poly.pdbx_seq_one_letter_code
_entity_poly.pdbx_strand_id
1 'polypeptide(L)'
;VTALWGVSSNYARVRLHMVDPIALAAGSMSAAGIALAPLAWLTWPAEAPGARAWAEVLFLGLASSGLGFVLYFGLLRQIGAVRATSVTFLSPVVAMVSAALYIGEEVTLRTVVGCAVILVGTALTLGLLPRPRR
;
A
#
# COMPACT_ATOMS: atom_id res chain seq x y z
N VAL A 1 9.30 7.79 -3.49
CA VAL A 1 8.05 7.02 -3.53
C VAL A 1 6.99 7.66 -2.63
N THR A 2 7.26 7.90 -1.35
CA THR A 2 6.30 8.43 -0.36
C THR A 2 5.75 9.83 -0.71
N ALA A 3 6.59 10.73 -1.23
CA ALA A 3 6.16 12.05 -1.67
C ALA A 3 5.16 11.97 -2.85
N LEU A 4 5.45 11.12 -3.84
CA LEU A 4 4.54 10.89 -4.97
C LEU A 4 3.22 10.25 -4.50
N TRP A 5 3.28 9.33 -3.55
CA TRP A 5 2.10 8.75 -2.94
C TRP A 5 1.22 9.81 -2.26
N GLY A 6 1.83 10.72 -1.48
CA GLY A 6 1.11 11.82 -0.82
C GLY A 6 0.44 12.78 -1.82
N VAL A 7 1.16 13.14 -2.88
CA VAL A 7 0.61 14.01 -3.94
C VAL A 7 -0.54 13.32 -4.66
N SER A 8 -0.38 12.05 -5.07
CA SER A 8 -1.41 11.32 -5.81
C SER A 8 -2.67 11.08 -4.97
N SER A 9 -2.51 10.74 -3.69
CA SER A 9 -3.64 10.55 -2.77
C SER A 9 -4.41 11.85 -2.53
N ASN A 10 -3.70 12.98 -2.39
CA ASN A 10 -4.35 14.28 -2.24
C ASN A 10 -5.04 14.72 -3.53
N TYR A 11 -4.42 14.50 -4.69
CA TYR A 11 -5.02 14.77 -5.99
C TYR A 11 -6.29 13.95 -6.20
N ALA A 12 -6.24 12.64 -5.92
CA ALA A 12 -7.40 11.75 -6.01
C ALA A 12 -8.55 12.24 -5.13
N ARG A 13 -8.24 12.65 -3.89
CA ARG A 13 -9.22 13.18 -2.96
C ARG A 13 -9.88 14.47 -3.46
N VAL A 14 -9.09 15.41 -3.99
CA VAL A 14 -9.59 16.76 -4.35
C VAL A 14 -10.26 16.77 -5.72
N ARG A 15 -9.69 16.08 -6.70
CA ARG A 15 -10.13 16.16 -8.10
C ARG A 15 -10.98 14.98 -8.56
N LEU A 16 -10.79 13.81 -7.94
CA LEU A 16 -11.40 12.55 -8.38
C LEU A 16 -12.41 11.99 -7.36
N HIS A 17 -12.83 12.80 -6.38
CA HIS A 17 -13.76 12.36 -5.34
C HIS A 17 -15.15 11.93 -5.87
N MET A 18 -15.53 12.37 -7.07
CA MET A 18 -16.78 11.99 -7.74
C MET A 18 -16.63 10.72 -8.59
N VAL A 19 -15.39 10.27 -8.84
CA VAL A 19 -15.13 9.06 -9.63
C VAL A 19 -15.36 7.83 -8.75
N ASP A 20 -15.96 6.81 -9.33
CA ASP A 20 -16.16 5.53 -8.64
C ASP A 20 -14.82 4.90 -8.23
N PRO A 21 -14.69 4.37 -7.00
CA PRO A 21 -13.45 3.76 -6.52
C PRO A 21 -12.93 2.63 -7.41
N ILE A 22 -13.82 1.83 -8.01
CA ILE A 22 -13.43 0.74 -8.90
C ILE A 22 -12.86 1.30 -10.20
N ALA A 23 -13.52 2.32 -10.78
CA ALA A 23 -13.03 2.99 -11.98
C ALA A 23 -11.68 3.68 -11.73
N LEU A 24 -11.51 4.28 -10.55
CA LEU A 24 -10.25 4.92 -10.17
C LEU A 24 -9.12 3.90 -9.99
N ALA A 25 -9.41 2.77 -9.33
CA ALA A 25 -8.45 1.67 -9.19
C ALA A 25 -8.08 1.09 -10.56
N ALA A 26 -9.07 0.73 -11.38
CA ALA A 26 -8.84 0.17 -12.70
C ALA A 26 -8.05 1.14 -13.61
N GLY A 27 -8.43 2.40 -13.64
CA GLY A 27 -7.76 3.43 -14.43
C GLY A 27 -6.31 3.65 -14.00
N SER A 28 -6.05 3.76 -12.69
CA SER A 28 -4.69 3.94 -12.18
C SER A 28 -3.79 2.73 -12.42
N MET A 29 -4.31 1.51 -12.24
CA MET A 29 -3.56 0.27 -12.49
C MET A 29 -3.27 0.09 -13.99
N SER A 30 -4.26 0.35 -14.85
CA SER A 30 -4.07 0.27 -16.30
C SER A 30 -3.05 1.31 -16.80
N ALA A 31 -3.13 2.54 -16.33
CA ALA A 31 -2.18 3.58 -16.68
C ALA A 31 -0.75 3.22 -16.25
N ALA A 32 -0.59 2.70 -15.02
CA ALA A 32 0.70 2.23 -14.53
C ALA A 32 1.24 1.05 -15.36
N GLY A 33 0.39 0.08 -15.69
CA GLY A 33 0.75 -1.05 -16.55
C GLY A 33 1.23 -0.63 -17.93
N ILE A 34 0.50 0.28 -18.59
CA ILE A 34 0.87 0.82 -19.90
C ILE A 34 2.20 1.61 -19.81
N ALA A 35 2.37 2.43 -18.78
CA ALA A 35 3.60 3.20 -18.59
C ALA A 35 4.84 2.32 -18.34
N LEU A 36 4.66 1.19 -17.65
CA LEU A 36 5.74 0.26 -17.35
C LEU A 36 5.98 -0.82 -18.45
N ALA A 37 5.04 -0.98 -19.36
CA ALA A 37 5.13 -2.01 -20.41
C ALA A 37 6.42 -1.92 -21.26
N PRO A 38 6.88 -0.73 -21.71
CA PRO A 38 8.14 -0.63 -22.46
C PRO A 38 9.35 -1.10 -21.63
N LEU A 39 9.39 -0.76 -20.35
CA LEU A 39 10.47 -1.17 -19.47
C LEU A 39 10.45 -2.69 -19.24
N ALA A 40 9.26 -3.25 -18.99
CA ALA A 40 9.08 -4.69 -18.84
C ALA A 40 9.52 -5.46 -20.11
N TRP A 41 9.23 -4.91 -21.28
CA TRP A 41 9.68 -5.48 -22.55
C TRP A 41 11.20 -5.47 -22.69
N LEU A 42 11.86 -4.36 -22.34
CA LEU A 42 13.32 -4.21 -22.42
C LEU A 42 14.07 -5.09 -21.40
N THR A 43 13.45 -5.37 -20.26
CA THR A 43 14.04 -6.17 -19.18
C THR A 43 13.46 -7.58 -19.09
N TRP A 44 12.83 -8.05 -20.17
CA TRP A 44 12.23 -9.38 -20.17
C TRP A 44 13.28 -10.46 -19.92
N PRO A 45 13.03 -11.40 -19.00
CA PRO A 45 14.00 -12.44 -18.68
C PRO A 45 14.24 -13.36 -19.87
N ALA A 46 15.49 -13.82 -20.03
CA ALA A 46 15.89 -14.71 -21.12
C ALA A 46 15.15 -16.06 -21.04
N GLU A 47 14.84 -16.53 -19.84
CA GLU A 47 14.03 -17.72 -19.61
C GLU A 47 12.60 -17.33 -19.27
N ALA A 48 11.63 -17.91 -19.94
CA ALA A 48 10.21 -17.64 -19.68
C ALA A 48 9.82 -18.06 -18.26
N PRO A 49 9.14 -17.19 -17.50
CA PRO A 49 8.68 -17.54 -16.15
C PRO A 49 7.75 -18.76 -16.17
N GLY A 50 7.96 -19.68 -15.24
CA GLY A 50 7.12 -20.87 -15.12
C GLY A 50 5.68 -20.54 -14.70
N ALA A 51 4.77 -21.49 -14.83
CA ALA A 51 3.35 -21.33 -14.50
C ALA A 51 3.12 -20.88 -13.04
N ARG A 52 3.96 -21.35 -12.11
CA ARG A 52 3.89 -20.95 -10.70
C ARG A 52 4.17 -19.46 -10.53
N ALA A 53 5.21 -18.91 -11.18
CA ALA A 53 5.54 -17.49 -11.11
C ALA A 53 4.39 -16.63 -11.68
N TRP A 54 3.78 -17.07 -12.78
CA TRP A 54 2.59 -16.40 -13.32
C TRP A 54 1.40 -16.42 -12.37
N ALA A 55 1.14 -17.55 -11.72
CA ALA A 55 0.07 -17.65 -10.72
C ALA A 55 0.32 -16.71 -9.53
N GLU A 56 1.55 -16.63 -9.04
CA GLU A 56 1.95 -15.73 -7.93
C GLU A 56 1.78 -14.25 -8.33
N VAL A 57 2.21 -13.87 -9.53
CA VAL A 57 2.05 -12.50 -10.06
C VAL A 57 0.58 -12.13 -10.25
N LEU A 58 -0.22 -13.04 -10.81
CA LEU A 58 -1.67 -12.82 -10.96
C LEU A 58 -2.38 -12.69 -9.61
N PHE A 59 -2.05 -13.54 -8.66
CA PHE A 59 -2.60 -13.46 -7.30
C PHE A 59 -2.22 -12.12 -6.65
N LEU A 60 -0.96 -11.72 -6.73
CA LEU A 60 -0.48 -10.44 -6.18
C LEU A 60 -1.16 -9.26 -6.88
N GLY A 61 -1.28 -9.29 -8.20
CA GLY A 61 -1.93 -8.25 -8.98
C GLY A 61 -3.42 -8.11 -8.68
N LEU A 62 -4.15 -9.21 -8.63
CA LEU A 62 -5.61 -9.19 -8.43
C LEU A 62 -5.98 -9.01 -6.96
N ALA A 63 -5.42 -9.82 -6.07
CA ALA A 63 -5.82 -9.82 -4.67
C ALA A 63 -5.16 -8.68 -3.88
N SER A 64 -3.86 -8.47 -4.02
CA SER A 64 -3.16 -7.44 -3.24
C SER A 64 -3.32 -6.05 -3.86
N SER A 65 -3.04 -5.91 -5.15
CA SER A 65 -3.11 -4.59 -5.81
C SER A 65 -4.53 -4.24 -6.23
N GLY A 66 -5.23 -5.09 -6.97
CA GLY A 66 -6.57 -4.80 -7.49
C GLY A 66 -7.57 -4.55 -6.37
N LEU A 67 -7.82 -5.56 -5.53
CA LEU A 67 -8.76 -5.44 -4.41
C LEU A 67 -8.28 -4.41 -3.39
N GLY A 68 -6.97 -4.38 -3.10
CA GLY A 68 -6.38 -3.43 -2.16
C GLY A 68 -6.63 -1.97 -2.56
N PHE A 69 -6.47 -1.62 -3.83
CA PHE A 69 -6.74 -0.26 -4.32
C PHE A 69 -8.22 0.10 -4.35
N VAL A 70 -9.10 -0.85 -4.69
CA VAL A 70 -10.55 -0.63 -4.62
C VAL A 70 -10.97 -0.28 -3.19
N LEU A 71 -10.50 -1.05 -2.20
CA LEU A 71 -10.77 -0.80 -0.79
C LEU A 71 -10.14 0.52 -0.33
N TYR A 72 -8.91 0.81 -0.73
CA TYR A 72 -8.21 2.04 -0.39
C TYR A 72 -8.93 3.28 -0.91
N PHE A 73 -9.32 3.31 -2.18
CA PHE A 73 -10.05 4.45 -2.75
C PHE A 73 -11.46 4.58 -2.17
N GLY A 74 -12.11 3.46 -1.84
CA GLY A 74 -13.36 3.46 -1.10
C GLY A 74 -13.21 4.13 0.27
N LEU A 75 -12.18 3.75 1.01
CA LEU A 75 -11.86 4.33 2.31
C LEU A 75 -11.47 5.81 2.19
N LEU A 76 -10.67 6.15 1.18
CA LEU A 76 -10.26 7.53 0.89
C LEU A 76 -11.45 8.47 0.72
N ARG A 77 -12.51 8.02 0.03
CA ARG A 77 -13.76 8.77 -0.11
C ARG A 77 -14.49 8.99 1.21
N GLN A 78 -14.55 7.95 2.06
CA GLN A 78 -15.34 7.98 3.27
C GLN A 78 -14.70 8.77 4.41
N ILE A 79 -13.40 8.56 4.64
CA ILE A 79 -12.71 9.11 5.83
C ILE A 79 -11.58 10.08 5.50
N GLY A 80 -11.28 10.29 4.22
CA GLY A 80 -10.24 11.21 3.74
C GLY A 80 -8.83 10.65 3.78
N ALA A 81 -7.89 11.37 3.11
CA ALA A 81 -6.54 10.87 2.84
C ALA A 81 -5.73 10.53 4.09
N VAL A 82 -5.73 11.40 5.09
CA VAL A 82 -4.92 11.23 6.31
C VAL A 82 -5.31 9.96 7.08
N ARG A 83 -6.62 9.72 7.22
CA ARG A 83 -7.12 8.54 7.92
C ARG A 83 -7.01 7.28 7.06
N ALA A 84 -7.21 7.37 5.74
CA ALA A 84 -7.05 6.25 4.83
C ALA A 84 -5.60 5.76 4.78
N THR A 85 -4.62 6.67 4.72
CA THR A 85 -3.20 6.31 4.74
C THR A 85 -2.74 5.74 6.07
N SER A 86 -3.44 6.02 7.18
CA SER A 86 -3.07 5.44 8.47
C SER A 86 -3.17 3.91 8.52
N VAL A 87 -3.98 3.31 7.65
CA VAL A 87 -4.04 1.84 7.50
C VAL A 87 -2.69 1.27 7.09
N THR A 88 -1.89 1.99 6.29
CA THR A 88 -0.57 1.54 5.85
C THR A 88 0.44 1.42 6.99
N PHE A 89 0.20 2.09 8.11
CA PHE A 89 1.07 1.97 9.29
C PHE A 89 0.87 0.65 10.04
N LEU A 90 -0.20 -0.07 9.77
CA LEU A 90 -0.38 -1.42 10.28
C LEU A 90 0.50 -2.43 9.52
N SER A 91 0.94 -2.07 8.31
CA SER A 91 1.75 -2.94 7.45
C SER A 91 3.02 -3.48 8.11
N PRO A 92 3.84 -2.70 8.87
CA PRO A 92 5.01 -3.25 9.54
C PRO A 92 4.67 -4.33 10.58
N VAL A 93 3.55 -4.17 11.29
CA VAL A 93 3.10 -5.15 12.28
C VAL A 93 2.66 -6.44 11.59
N VAL A 94 1.85 -6.31 10.53
CA VAL A 94 1.40 -7.45 9.74
C VAL A 94 2.58 -8.15 9.08
N ALA A 95 3.54 -7.40 8.53
CA ALA A 95 4.75 -7.95 7.92
C ALA A 95 5.59 -8.74 8.94
N MET A 96 5.81 -8.19 10.14
CA MET A 96 6.55 -8.85 11.21
C MET A 96 5.86 -10.15 11.65
N VAL A 97 4.56 -10.12 11.88
CA VAL A 97 3.79 -11.30 12.28
C VAL A 97 3.81 -12.34 11.15
N SER A 98 3.63 -11.92 9.90
CA SER A 98 3.67 -12.84 8.76
C SER A 98 5.04 -13.46 8.56
N ALA A 99 6.13 -12.70 8.72
CA ALA A 99 7.49 -13.22 8.62
C ALA A 99 7.77 -14.29 9.71
N ALA A 100 7.33 -14.02 10.94
CA ALA A 100 7.47 -14.97 12.04
C ALA A 100 6.67 -16.27 11.81
N LEU A 101 5.41 -16.14 11.32
CA LEU A 101 4.52 -17.29 11.17
C LEU A 101 4.82 -18.14 9.92
N TYR A 102 5.15 -17.50 8.79
CA TYR A 102 5.29 -18.21 7.50
C TYR A 102 6.73 -18.50 7.10
N ILE A 103 7.68 -17.68 7.55
CA ILE A 103 9.10 -17.81 7.19
C ILE A 103 9.90 -18.35 8.37
N GLY A 104 9.33 -18.35 9.59
CA GLY A 104 10.02 -18.79 10.80
C GLY A 104 11.12 -17.79 11.23
N GLU A 105 11.00 -16.53 10.82
CA GLU A 105 11.98 -15.50 11.17
C GLU A 105 11.88 -15.14 12.65
N GLU A 106 13.02 -15.10 13.34
CA GLU A 106 13.05 -14.73 14.75
C GLU A 106 12.70 -13.25 14.93
N VAL A 107 11.67 -12.99 15.73
CA VAL A 107 11.27 -11.63 16.09
C VAL A 107 12.32 -11.03 17.02
N THR A 108 13.23 -10.25 16.48
CA THR A 108 14.29 -9.61 17.27
C THR A 108 13.77 -8.38 18.00
N LEU A 109 14.40 -8.06 19.13
CA LEU A 109 14.08 -6.83 19.88
C LEU A 109 14.20 -5.58 18.99
N ARG A 110 15.15 -5.54 18.06
CA ARG A 110 15.33 -4.46 17.10
C ARG A 110 14.08 -4.28 16.22
N THR A 111 13.50 -5.37 15.73
CA THR A 111 12.29 -5.35 14.89
C THR A 111 11.09 -4.84 15.68
N VAL A 112 10.92 -5.30 16.93
CA VAL A 112 9.84 -4.85 17.82
C VAL A 112 9.97 -3.36 18.13
N VAL A 113 11.16 -2.90 18.49
CA VAL A 113 11.42 -1.46 18.77
C VAL A 113 11.17 -0.62 17.51
N GLY A 114 11.62 -1.06 16.33
CA GLY A 114 11.34 -0.39 15.06
C GLY A 114 9.86 -0.23 14.78
N CYS A 115 9.09 -1.30 14.94
CA CYS A 115 7.62 -1.27 14.81
C CYS A 115 6.98 -0.31 15.83
N ALA A 116 7.41 -0.35 17.09
CA ALA A 116 6.89 0.54 18.13
C ALA A 116 7.14 2.02 17.79
N VAL A 117 8.33 2.37 17.33
CA VAL A 117 8.67 3.74 16.91
C VAL A 117 7.78 4.20 15.77
N ILE A 118 7.53 3.35 14.75
CA ILE A 118 6.64 3.66 13.64
C ILE A 118 5.21 3.89 14.14
N LEU A 119 4.70 3.02 15.00
CA LEU A 119 3.34 3.14 15.54
C LEU A 119 3.17 4.39 16.38
N VAL A 120 4.15 4.74 17.23
CA VAL A 120 4.14 5.97 18.03
C VAL A 120 4.18 7.21 17.12
N GLY A 121 5.07 7.23 16.14
CA GLY A 121 5.14 8.32 15.14
C GLY A 121 3.81 8.52 14.41
N THR A 122 3.14 7.44 14.08
CA THR A 122 1.82 7.44 13.46
C THR A 122 0.75 7.99 14.39
N ALA A 123 0.69 7.51 15.62
CA ALA A 123 -0.26 7.98 16.61
C ALA A 123 -0.14 9.49 16.85
N LEU A 124 1.09 10.01 16.84
CA LEU A 124 1.37 11.45 16.93
C LEU A 124 0.84 12.22 15.70
N THR A 125 1.09 11.73 14.49
CA THR A 125 0.64 12.40 13.26
C THR A 125 -0.87 12.41 13.09
N LEU A 126 -1.54 11.36 13.56
CA LEU A 126 -3.01 11.25 13.56
C LEU A 126 -3.70 12.04 14.66
N GLY A 127 -2.93 12.62 15.61
CA GLY A 127 -3.47 13.33 16.75
C GLY A 127 -4.24 12.44 17.75
N LEU A 128 -3.91 11.14 17.76
CA LEU A 128 -4.51 10.17 18.69
C LEU A 128 -3.99 10.35 20.11
N LEU A 129 -2.83 10.98 20.28
CA LEU A 129 -2.30 11.33 21.58
C LEU A 129 -2.91 12.68 22.04
N PRO A 130 -3.37 12.76 23.29
CA PRO A 130 -3.93 13.99 23.83
C PRO A 130 -2.90 15.12 23.76
N ARG A 131 -3.21 16.18 23.00
CA ARG A 131 -2.40 17.40 23.04
C ARG A 131 -2.50 18.00 24.42
N PRO A 132 -1.40 18.34 25.08
CA PRO A 132 -1.46 19.12 26.29
C PRO A 132 -2.23 20.42 25.98
N ARG A 133 -3.35 20.64 26.68
CA ARG A 133 -4.08 21.92 26.60
C ARG A 133 -3.12 23.03 27.04
N ARG A 134 -2.73 23.88 26.09
CA ARG A 134 -2.16 25.18 26.41
C ARG A 134 -3.28 26.16 26.74
#